data_0955971efdf02ab551930d43c96b54c5
#
_entry.id   0955971efdf02ab551930d43c96b54c5
#
_cell.length_a   1.000
_cell.length_b   1.000
_cell.length_c   1.000
_cell.angle_alpha   90.00
_cell.angle_beta   90.00
_cell.angle_gamma   90.00
#
_symmetry.space_group_name_H-M   'P 1'
#
loop_
_entity.id
_entity.type
_entity.pdbx_description
1 polymer ?
#
loop_
_entity_poly.entity_id
_entity_poly.type
_entity_poly.pdbx_seq_one_letter_code
_entity_poly.pdbx_strand_id
1 'polypeptide(L)'
;MMKQQAGDKKGIITGTFIDEITYDIPASNWTLDQWRQDLEHMREIGIDTLVFIRGGFEDKTIFPSKVFGTESTFDFAGFILEEATKRKMNVFFGLYISNLEWNNGDAEQEIRKNRLFIDEVWQRYGHFPSFKGWYIPQETAFDTLNIGDVMRGLGAMCKDKTPDKQVLISPFFRTDVTYKENGFTPERHYEEWDRLFEKAGRDIDICAFQDGTARLCQLDEYYGRTLELCKKYGIRQWVNAETFERDVRCMYYPIPFSLLQQRLEHHKKYAEKIITFEFSHFLSPQSIYPSARNLNKMYKQYYFK
;
A
#
# COMPACT_ATOMS: atom_id res chain seq x y z
N MET A 1 -3.09 26.18 -25.27
CA MET A 1 -2.85 26.14 -23.80
C MET A 1 -4.22 26.06 -23.11
N MET A 2 -4.72 24.85 -22.87
CA MET A 2 -5.95 24.65 -22.09
C MET A 2 -5.57 24.70 -20.61
N LYS A 3 -6.12 25.66 -19.87
CA LYS A 3 -6.07 25.67 -18.42
C LYS A 3 -6.88 24.46 -17.93
N GLN A 4 -6.19 23.42 -17.43
CA GLN A 4 -6.82 22.39 -16.62
C GLN A 4 -7.46 23.09 -15.41
N GLN A 5 -8.77 23.14 -15.38
CA GLN A 5 -9.52 23.38 -14.15
C GLN A 5 -9.12 22.27 -13.19
N ALA A 6 -8.67 22.63 -12.00
CA ALA A 6 -8.49 21.70 -10.89
C ALA A 6 -9.87 21.18 -10.47
N GLY A 7 -10.36 20.18 -11.22
CA GLY A 7 -11.53 19.42 -10.84
C GLY A 7 -11.26 18.73 -9.50
N ASP A 8 -12.29 18.64 -8.71
CA ASP A 8 -12.27 17.98 -7.39
C ASP A 8 -11.65 16.60 -7.52
N LYS A 9 -10.39 16.43 -7.04
CA LYS A 9 -9.65 15.17 -7.09
C LYS A 9 -10.20 14.08 -6.15
N LYS A 10 -11.33 14.33 -5.53
CA LYS A 10 -12.02 13.35 -4.71
C LYS A 10 -12.57 12.22 -5.58
N GLY A 11 -12.25 11.00 -5.20
CA GLY A 11 -12.76 9.79 -5.87
C GLY A 11 -11.91 9.25 -7.02
N ILE A 12 -10.68 9.77 -7.22
CA ILE A 12 -9.71 9.17 -8.14
C ILE A 12 -8.55 8.52 -7.37
N ILE A 13 -7.94 7.51 -7.99
CA ILE A 13 -6.74 6.87 -7.47
C ILE A 13 -5.56 7.84 -7.65
N THR A 14 -4.86 8.15 -6.54
CA THR A 14 -3.72 9.08 -6.54
C THR A 14 -2.45 8.49 -5.95
N GLY A 15 -2.47 7.20 -5.60
CA GLY A 15 -1.27 6.46 -5.20
C GLY A 15 -1.37 5.00 -5.60
N THR A 16 -0.24 4.30 -5.64
CA THR A 16 -0.18 2.87 -5.94
C THR A 16 0.94 2.18 -5.21
N PHE A 17 0.74 0.90 -4.92
CA PHE A 17 1.83 0.02 -4.55
C PHE A 17 2.70 -0.34 -5.76
N ILE A 18 3.93 -0.74 -5.49
CA ILE A 18 4.88 -1.36 -6.43
C ILE A 18 5.42 -2.62 -5.75
N ASP A 19 5.38 -3.74 -6.45
CA ASP A 19 5.94 -5.02 -6.01
C ASP A 19 6.95 -5.57 -7.03
N GLU A 20 8.17 -5.89 -6.58
CA GLU A 20 9.25 -6.44 -7.41
C GLU A 20 9.89 -7.71 -6.82
N ILE A 21 9.48 -8.14 -5.64
CA ILE A 21 10.14 -9.26 -4.96
C ILE A 21 9.18 -10.32 -4.37
N THR A 22 7.89 -10.11 -4.38
CA THR A 22 6.91 -11.11 -3.97
C THR A 22 6.48 -12.01 -5.14
N TYR A 23 5.44 -12.80 -5.02
CA TYR A 23 5.19 -13.91 -5.97
C TYR A 23 4.34 -13.55 -7.19
N ASP A 24 3.71 -12.42 -7.19
CA ASP A 24 2.87 -11.96 -8.31
C ASP A 24 3.48 -10.72 -8.95
N ILE A 25 4.49 -10.93 -9.80
CA ILE A 25 5.34 -9.87 -10.33
C ILE A 25 5.35 -9.88 -11.87
N PRO A 26 4.26 -9.51 -12.55
CA PRO A 26 4.26 -9.45 -14.02
C PRO A 26 5.27 -8.44 -14.60
N ALA A 27 5.72 -7.47 -13.79
CA ALA A 27 6.70 -6.46 -14.19
C ALA A 27 8.16 -6.90 -14.01
N SER A 28 8.43 -8.10 -13.47
CA SER A 28 9.78 -8.56 -13.12
C SER A 28 10.82 -8.54 -14.27
N ASN A 29 10.36 -8.62 -15.52
CA ASN A 29 11.22 -8.53 -16.70
C ASN A 29 11.14 -7.18 -17.44
N TRP A 30 10.57 -6.16 -16.82
CA TRP A 30 10.54 -4.85 -17.44
C TRP A 30 11.91 -4.19 -17.45
N THR A 31 12.22 -3.55 -18.58
CA THR A 31 13.40 -2.69 -18.70
C THR A 31 13.19 -1.39 -17.90
N LEU A 32 14.29 -0.67 -17.63
CA LEU A 32 14.21 0.64 -16.99
C LEU A 32 13.38 1.65 -17.79
N ASP A 33 13.35 1.54 -19.11
CA ASP A 33 12.54 2.42 -19.96
C ASP A 33 11.05 2.09 -19.85
N GLN A 34 10.70 0.82 -19.71
CA GLN A 34 9.31 0.43 -19.44
C GLN A 34 8.84 0.94 -18.07
N TRP A 35 9.69 0.87 -17.04
CA TRP A 35 9.40 1.48 -15.75
C TRP A 35 9.24 2.99 -15.82
N ARG A 36 10.12 3.71 -16.54
CA ARG A 36 9.96 5.15 -16.77
C ARG A 36 8.64 5.47 -17.46
N GLN A 37 8.27 4.68 -18.46
CA GLN A 37 7.00 4.85 -19.16
C GLN A 37 5.80 4.58 -18.26
N ASP A 38 5.87 3.56 -17.40
CA ASP A 38 4.79 3.24 -16.46
C ASP A 38 4.58 4.36 -15.42
N LEU A 39 5.67 4.95 -14.92
CA LEU A 39 5.59 6.14 -14.07
C LEU A 39 4.93 7.34 -14.77
N GLU A 40 5.15 7.54 -16.08
CA GLU A 40 4.41 8.57 -16.82
C GLU A 40 2.93 8.21 -16.95
N HIS A 41 2.58 6.96 -17.22
CA HIS A 41 1.19 6.51 -17.26
C HIS A 41 0.47 6.67 -15.92
N MET A 42 1.17 6.43 -14.80
CA MET A 42 0.67 6.72 -13.45
C MET A 42 0.34 8.20 -13.29
N ARG A 43 1.27 9.09 -13.69
CA ARG A 43 1.04 10.53 -13.63
C ARG A 43 -0.11 11.02 -14.48
N GLU A 44 -0.30 10.43 -15.67
CA GLU A 44 -1.41 10.76 -16.57
C GLU A 44 -2.78 10.58 -15.92
N ILE A 45 -2.92 9.67 -14.96
CA ILE A 45 -4.16 9.44 -14.20
C ILE A 45 -4.13 10.05 -12.80
N GLY A 46 -3.15 10.91 -12.50
CA GLY A 46 -3.07 11.66 -11.26
C GLY A 46 -2.40 10.95 -10.09
N ILE A 47 -1.74 9.80 -10.30
CA ILE A 47 -0.95 9.14 -9.27
C ILE A 47 0.30 9.98 -8.99
N ASP A 48 0.46 10.37 -7.73
CA ASP A 48 1.56 11.17 -7.21
C ASP A 48 2.31 10.49 -6.05
N THR A 49 1.87 9.30 -5.65
CA THR A 49 2.41 8.57 -4.50
C THR A 49 2.65 7.11 -4.85
N LEU A 50 3.84 6.63 -4.57
CA LEU A 50 4.28 5.25 -4.73
C LEU A 50 4.52 4.64 -3.35
N VAL A 51 4.19 3.36 -3.19
CA VAL A 51 4.46 2.60 -1.98
C VAL A 51 5.16 1.31 -2.38
N PHE A 52 6.43 1.14 -2.02
CA PHE A 52 7.02 -0.19 -2.11
C PHE A 52 6.29 -1.11 -1.13
N ILE A 53 5.67 -2.18 -1.63
CA ILE A 53 4.92 -3.07 -0.75
C ILE A 53 5.85 -3.76 0.25
N ARG A 54 7.07 -4.09 -0.18
CA ARG A 54 8.16 -4.63 0.67
C ARG A 54 9.49 -4.18 0.12
N GLY A 55 10.32 -3.62 0.96
CA GLY A 55 11.71 -3.33 0.62
C GLY A 55 12.59 -4.56 0.74
N GLY A 56 12.18 -5.52 1.58
CA GLY A 56 12.78 -6.84 1.73
C GLY A 56 11.74 -7.91 2.09
N PHE A 57 11.94 -9.11 1.59
CA PHE A 57 11.09 -10.27 1.84
C PHE A 57 11.94 -11.54 1.86
N GLU A 58 11.97 -12.26 2.98
CA GLU A 58 12.82 -13.44 3.17
C GLU A 58 14.31 -13.12 2.91
N ASP A 59 14.86 -13.72 1.87
CA ASP A 59 16.26 -13.55 1.42
C ASP A 59 16.41 -12.54 0.27
N LYS A 60 15.32 -11.84 -0.11
CA LYS A 60 15.29 -10.90 -1.22
C LYS A 60 15.16 -9.45 -0.74
N THR A 61 15.80 -8.53 -1.45
CA THR A 61 15.60 -7.08 -1.28
C THR A 61 15.50 -6.41 -2.65
N ILE A 62 14.82 -5.25 -2.71
CA ILE A 62 14.72 -4.44 -3.94
C ILE A 62 15.97 -3.59 -4.21
N PHE A 63 17.06 -3.85 -3.50
CA PHE A 63 18.37 -3.21 -3.65
C PHE A 63 19.48 -4.15 -3.17
N PRO A 64 20.75 -3.96 -3.58
CA PRO A 64 21.87 -4.77 -3.07
C PRO A 64 22.11 -4.49 -1.57
N SER A 65 21.52 -5.30 -0.69
CA SER A 65 21.67 -5.15 0.76
C SER A 65 22.99 -5.74 1.24
N LYS A 66 23.65 -5.04 2.18
CA LYS A 66 24.82 -5.55 2.91
C LYS A 66 24.42 -6.31 4.14
N VAL A 67 23.22 -6.06 4.66
CA VAL A 67 22.72 -6.66 5.91
C VAL A 67 22.10 -8.02 5.66
N PHE A 68 21.32 -8.15 4.59
CA PHE A 68 20.56 -9.37 4.29
C PHE A 68 21.23 -10.30 3.26
N GLY A 69 22.42 -9.93 2.78
CA GLY A 69 23.24 -10.78 1.91
C GLY A 69 22.58 -11.16 0.58
N THR A 70 21.68 -10.34 0.10
CA THR A 70 20.90 -10.65 -1.09
C THR A 70 21.72 -10.58 -2.37
N GLU A 71 21.43 -11.46 -3.32
CA GLU A 71 22.08 -11.50 -4.64
C GLU A 71 21.58 -10.40 -5.58
N SER A 72 20.73 -9.46 -5.12
CA SER A 72 20.26 -8.38 -5.99
C SER A 72 21.47 -7.60 -6.50
N THR A 73 21.68 -7.68 -7.80
CA THR A 73 22.73 -6.92 -8.51
C THR A 73 22.24 -5.56 -8.97
N PHE A 74 20.94 -5.32 -8.92
CA PHE A 74 20.29 -4.12 -9.38
C PHE A 74 19.63 -3.34 -8.24
N ASP A 75 19.87 -2.03 -8.20
CA ASP A 75 19.28 -1.12 -7.22
C ASP A 75 17.96 -0.55 -7.73
N PHE A 76 16.89 -1.36 -7.64
CA PHE A 76 15.56 -0.94 -8.05
C PHE A 76 15.02 0.18 -7.17
N ALA A 77 15.28 0.13 -5.86
CA ALA A 77 14.84 1.17 -4.92
C ALA A 77 15.43 2.53 -5.27
N GLY A 78 16.75 2.60 -5.48
CA GLY A 78 17.44 3.83 -5.88
C GLY A 78 16.93 4.37 -7.23
N PHE A 79 16.74 3.48 -8.20
CA PHE A 79 16.19 3.86 -9.50
C PHE A 79 14.80 4.50 -9.38
N ILE A 80 13.86 3.87 -8.67
CA ILE A 80 12.49 4.42 -8.52
C ILE A 80 12.50 5.73 -7.72
N LEU A 81 13.31 5.83 -6.66
CA LEU A 81 13.43 7.08 -5.88
C LEU A 81 13.96 8.24 -6.70
N GLU A 82 14.96 7.99 -7.56
CA GLU A 82 15.49 8.99 -8.50
C GLU A 82 14.43 9.43 -9.51
N GLU A 83 13.75 8.46 -10.17
CA GLU A 83 12.73 8.76 -11.17
C GLU A 83 11.49 9.44 -10.55
N ALA A 84 11.11 9.06 -9.33
CA ALA A 84 10.05 9.72 -8.57
C ALA A 84 10.42 11.16 -8.19
N THR A 85 11.69 11.40 -7.80
CA THR A 85 12.20 12.77 -7.54
C THR A 85 12.07 13.65 -8.77
N LYS A 86 12.51 13.18 -9.95
CA LYS A 86 12.39 13.91 -11.22
C LYS A 86 10.95 14.29 -11.56
N ARG A 87 10.00 13.41 -11.18
CA ARG A 87 8.57 13.58 -11.46
C ARG A 87 7.77 14.23 -10.32
N LYS A 88 8.44 14.62 -9.23
CA LYS A 88 7.81 15.16 -8.01
C LYS A 88 6.74 14.23 -7.42
N MET A 89 7.01 12.94 -7.45
CA MET A 89 6.20 11.92 -6.81
C MET A 89 6.75 11.60 -5.42
N ASN A 90 5.86 11.19 -4.51
CA ASN A 90 6.21 10.75 -3.16
C ASN A 90 6.43 9.23 -3.14
N VAL A 91 7.36 8.76 -2.31
CA VAL A 91 7.63 7.34 -2.11
C VAL A 91 7.55 7.01 -0.63
N PHE A 92 6.73 6.02 -0.29
CA PHE A 92 6.76 5.34 1.01
C PHE A 92 7.56 4.05 0.85
N PHE A 93 8.60 3.92 1.65
CA PHE A 93 9.50 2.77 1.57
C PHE A 93 8.97 1.64 2.45
N GLY A 94 8.63 0.50 1.85
CA GLY A 94 8.20 -0.69 2.57
C GLY A 94 9.33 -1.29 3.40
N LEU A 95 9.01 -1.69 4.61
CA LEU A 95 9.94 -2.35 5.51
C LEU A 95 10.18 -3.81 5.10
N TYR A 96 10.94 -4.53 5.91
CA TYR A 96 11.27 -5.93 5.71
C TYR A 96 10.22 -6.85 6.34
N ILE A 97 9.90 -7.96 5.66
CA ILE A 97 9.14 -9.09 6.22
C ILE A 97 10.04 -10.32 6.24
N SER A 98 10.22 -10.92 7.43
CA SER A 98 11.02 -12.12 7.59
C SER A 98 10.33 -13.39 7.08
N ASN A 99 9.02 -13.40 6.92
CA ASN A 99 8.15 -14.51 6.66
C ASN A 99 8.14 -15.56 7.79
N LEU A 100 9.28 -16.18 8.10
CA LEU A 100 9.35 -17.23 9.13
C LEU A 100 9.00 -16.70 10.54
N GLU A 101 9.72 -15.70 11.00
CA GLU A 101 9.50 -15.10 12.33
C GLU A 101 8.13 -14.43 12.40
N TRP A 102 7.76 -13.70 11.35
CA TRP A 102 6.44 -13.09 11.25
C TRP A 102 5.32 -14.11 11.37
N ASN A 103 5.34 -15.20 10.60
CA ASN A 103 4.31 -16.24 10.62
C ASN A 103 4.26 -17.03 11.93
N ASN A 104 5.37 -17.05 12.67
CA ASN A 104 5.43 -17.66 14.02
C ASN A 104 5.02 -16.68 15.14
N GLY A 105 4.72 -15.41 14.81
CA GLY A 105 4.39 -14.38 15.79
C GLY A 105 5.57 -13.91 16.65
N ASP A 106 6.81 -14.11 16.17
CA ASP A 106 8.02 -13.65 16.86
C ASP A 106 8.28 -12.16 16.58
N ALA A 107 7.49 -11.32 17.26
CA ALA A 107 7.54 -9.88 17.09
C ALA A 107 8.94 -9.31 17.45
N GLU A 108 9.64 -9.85 18.42
CA GLU A 108 10.95 -9.34 18.82
C GLU A 108 12.00 -9.50 17.70
N GLN A 109 12.05 -10.68 17.07
CA GLN A 109 12.96 -10.93 15.97
C GLN A 109 12.57 -10.13 14.71
N GLU A 110 11.29 -10.02 14.41
CA GLU A 110 10.81 -9.19 13.30
C GLU A 110 11.21 -7.72 13.46
N ILE A 111 11.03 -7.17 14.67
CA ILE A 111 11.46 -5.80 15.03
C ILE A 111 12.97 -5.66 14.94
N ARG A 112 13.73 -6.63 15.46
CA ARG A 112 15.20 -6.59 15.45
C ARG A 112 15.77 -6.58 14.03
N LYS A 113 15.24 -7.42 13.14
CA LYS A 113 15.65 -7.45 11.73
C LYS A 113 15.34 -6.11 11.05
N ASN A 114 14.17 -5.57 11.30
CA ASN A 114 13.77 -4.29 10.72
C ASN A 114 14.62 -3.11 11.21
N ARG A 115 15.18 -3.14 12.42
CA ARG A 115 16.12 -2.10 12.87
C ARG A 115 17.31 -1.97 11.93
N LEU A 116 17.94 -3.10 11.60
CA LEU A 116 19.07 -3.12 10.68
C LEU A 116 18.67 -2.69 9.27
N PHE A 117 17.48 -3.10 8.84
CA PHE A 117 16.93 -2.71 7.53
C PHE A 117 16.69 -1.21 7.43
N ILE A 118 16.02 -0.60 8.42
CA ILE A 118 15.75 0.83 8.48
C ILE A 118 17.04 1.64 8.45
N ASP A 119 18.06 1.22 9.20
CA ASP A 119 19.36 1.88 9.23
C ASP A 119 20.03 1.87 7.85
N GLU A 120 20.06 0.72 7.18
CA GLU A 120 20.67 0.60 5.84
C GLU A 120 19.90 1.42 4.80
N VAL A 121 18.57 1.31 4.77
CA VAL A 121 17.70 2.05 3.83
C VAL A 121 17.87 3.56 4.01
N TRP A 122 17.84 4.05 5.25
CA TRP A 122 17.98 5.47 5.51
C TRP A 122 19.38 5.99 5.13
N GLN A 123 20.41 5.25 5.43
CA GLN A 123 21.79 5.60 5.03
C GLN A 123 21.93 5.73 3.52
N ARG A 124 21.28 4.83 2.76
CA ARG A 124 21.36 4.81 1.30
C ARG A 124 20.46 5.83 0.63
N TYR A 125 19.23 5.96 1.09
CA TYR A 125 18.15 6.62 0.34
C TYR A 125 17.53 7.83 1.03
N GLY A 126 17.88 8.11 2.27
CA GLY A 126 17.32 9.24 3.03
C GLY A 126 17.55 10.62 2.40
N HIS A 127 18.49 10.72 1.48
CA HIS A 127 18.81 11.95 0.76
C HIS A 127 17.87 12.29 -0.40
N PHE A 128 17.04 11.31 -0.85
CA PHE A 128 16.13 11.57 -1.97
C PHE A 128 14.93 12.43 -1.52
N PRO A 129 14.63 13.55 -2.21
CA PRO A 129 13.46 14.38 -1.90
C PRO A 129 12.13 13.64 -2.02
N SER A 130 12.08 12.59 -2.86
CA SER A 130 10.90 11.71 -3.03
C SER A 130 10.64 10.83 -1.82
N PHE A 131 11.62 10.55 -0.95
CA PHE A 131 11.44 9.72 0.24
C PHE A 131 10.53 10.39 1.25
N LYS A 132 9.24 10.01 1.27
CA LYS A 132 8.21 10.68 2.06
C LYS A 132 7.94 10.03 3.40
N GLY A 133 8.10 8.72 3.47
CA GLY A 133 7.79 7.96 4.68
C GLY A 133 8.09 6.48 4.55
N TRP A 134 7.62 5.75 5.54
CA TRP A 134 7.78 4.32 5.68
C TRP A 134 6.44 3.62 5.54
N TYR A 135 6.45 2.42 5.02
CA TYR A 135 5.29 1.54 5.00
C TYR A 135 5.59 0.29 5.82
N ILE A 136 4.75 -0.03 6.79
CA ILE A 136 4.82 -1.28 7.58
C ILE A 136 4.04 -2.35 6.81
N PRO A 137 4.73 -3.36 6.24
CA PRO A 137 4.12 -4.29 5.30
C PRO A 137 3.47 -5.52 5.95
N GLN A 138 3.53 -5.65 7.28
CA GLN A 138 2.87 -6.74 8.01
C GLN A 138 1.35 -6.51 8.01
N GLU A 139 0.67 -7.13 7.06
CA GLU A 139 -0.75 -6.97 6.82
C GLU A 139 -1.57 -7.95 7.65
N THR A 140 -2.64 -7.45 8.26
CA THR A 140 -3.57 -8.25 9.06
C THR A 140 -4.97 -7.66 9.03
N ALA A 141 -5.98 -8.46 9.40
CA ALA A 141 -7.36 -8.01 9.56
C ALA A 141 -7.75 -7.79 11.03
N PHE A 142 -6.95 -8.29 11.98
CA PHE A 142 -7.24 -8.25 13.42
C PHE A 142 -5.97 -8.53 14.22
N ASP A 143 -6.05 -8.46 15.57
CA ASP A 143 -4.91 -8.75 16.42
C ASP A 143 -4.52 -10.25 16.37
N THR A 144 -3.50 -10.54 15.62
CA THR A 144 -2.91 -11.85 15.41
C THR A 144 -1.39 -11.71 15.24
N LEU A 145 -0.64 -12.79 15.43
CA LEU A 145 0.81 -12.82 15.24
C LEU A 145 1.55 -11.68 15.98
N ASN A 146 1.01 -11.24 17.11
CA ASN A 146 1.56 -10.10 17.87
C ASN A 146 1.69 -8.79 17.07
N ILE A 147 0.78 -8.58 16.11
CA ILE A 147 0.82 -7.43 15.19
C ILE A 147 0.88 -6.08 15.93
N GLY A 148 0.16 -5.95 17.06
CA GLY A 148 0.19 -4.73 17.86
C GLY A 148 1.59 -4.40 18.40
N ASP A 149 2.39 -5.41 18.79
CA ASP A 149 3.79 -5.21 19.20
C ASP A 149 4.68 -4.88 18.01
N VAL A 150 4.49 -5.56 16.89
CA VAL A 150 5.23 -5.30 15.65
C VAL A 150 4.97 -3.87 15.17
N MET A 151 3.71 -3.45 15.02
CA MET A 151 3.37 -2.08 14.60
C MET A 151 3.94 -1.03 15.54
N ARG A 152 3.83 -1.22 16.86
CA ARG A 152 4.41 -0.32 17.86
C ARG A 152 5.92 -0.23 17.73
N GLY A 153 6.60 -1.36 17.65
CA GLY A 153 8.07 -1.40 17.55
C GLY A 153 8.58 -0.79 16.25
N LEU A 154 7.98 -1.15 15.13
CA LEU A 154 8.38 -0.61 13.82
C LEU A 154 8.05 0.87 13.67
N GLY A 155 6.84 1.29 14.10
CA GLY A 155 6.44 2.70 14.10
C GLY A 155 7.39 3.56 14.91
N ALA A 156 7.68 3.16 16.16
CA ALA A 156 8.61 3.86 17.02
C ALA A 156 10.01 3.97 16.39
N MET A 157 10.55 2.89 15.82
CA MET A 157 11.87 2.91 15.17
C MET A 157 11.89 3.85 13.95
N CYS A 158 10.83 3.86 13.14
CA CYS A 158 10.72 4.79 12.02
C CYS A 158 10.72 6.24 12.50
N LYS A 159 9.97 6.55 13.58
CA LYS A 159 9.91 7.89 14.16
C LYS A 159 11.21 8.30 14.85
N ASP A 160 11.86 7.40 15.56
CA ASP A 160 13.18 7.67 16.15
C ASP A 160 14.23 8.00 15.08
N LYS A 161 14.21 7.25 13.96
CA LYS A 161 15.15 7.46 12.86
C LYS A 161 14.85 8.72 12.07
N THR A 162 13.57 9.00 11.83
CA THR A 162 13.10 10.07 10.94
C THR A 162 11.82 10.70 11.50
N PRO A 163 11.90 11.58 12.50
CA PRO A 163 10.73 12.15 13.18
C PRO A 163 9.76 12.91 12.23
N ASP A 164 10.30 13.45 11.15
CA ASP A 164 9.56 14.22 10.13
C ASP A 164 8.90 13.35 9.04
N LYS A 165 9.22 12.05 8.99
CA LYS A 165 8.66 11.15 7.98
C LYS A 165 7.40 10.46 8.48
N GLN A 166 6.54 10.12 7.54
CA GLN A 166 5.25 9.50 7.81
C GLN A 166 5.34 7.98 7.87
N VAL A 167 4.50 7.37 8.68
CA VAL A 167 4.36 5.91 8.78
C VAL A 167 2.97 5.51 8.30
N LEU A 168 2.93 4.65 7.29
CA LEU A 168 1.73 4.13 6.63
C LEU A 168 1.55 2.65 6.96
N ILE A 169 0.31 2.23 7.22
CA ILE A 169 -0.12 0.83 7.26
C ILE A 169 -1.30 0.60 6.30
N SER A 170 -1.46 -0.63 5.80
CA SER A 170 -2.57 -0.99 4.91
C SER A 170 -3.19 -2.34 5.28
N PRO A 171 -3.97 -2.40 6.37
CA PRO A 171 -4.57 -3.64 6.85
C PRO A 171 -5.84 -4.02 6.07
N PHE A 172 -6.30 -5.28 6.27
CA PHE A 172 -7.55 -5.78 5.71
C PHE A 172 -8.74 -5.47 6.61
N PHE A 173 -9.94 -5.43 6.00
CA PHE A 173 -11.17 -5.58 6.77
C PHE A 173 -11.39 -7.04 7.16
N ARG A 174 -11.77 -7.28 8.41
CA ARG A 174 -12.27 -8.57 8.86
C ARG A 174 -13.77 -8.64 8.63
N THR A 175 -14.19 -9.45 7.67
CA THR A 175 -15.57 -9.54 7.23
C THR A 175 -16.05 -10.99 7.17
N ASP A 176 -17.37 -11.19 7.03
CA ASP A 176 -17.98 -12.49 6.81
C ASP A 176 -17.63 -13.11 5.44
N VAL A 177 -17.11 -12.33 4.50
CA VAL A 177 -16.67 -12.81 3.18
C VAL A 177 -15.39 -13.63 3.28
N THR A 178 -14.42 -13.12 4.04
CA THR A 178 -13.10 -13.73 4.16
C THR A 178 -13.05 -14.79 5.25
N TYR A 179 -13.70 -14.51 6.35
CA TYR A 179 -13.75 -15.39 7.51
C TYR A 179 -15.19 -15.89 7.66
N LYS A 180 -15.48 -17.08 7.15
CA LYS A 180 -16.81 -17.73 7.21
C LYS A 180 -17.29 -18.03 8.65
N GLU A 181 -16.67 -17.42 9.63
CA GLU A 181 -17.01 -17.52 11.03
C GLU A 181 -18.14 -16.54 11.40
N ASN A 182 -19.05 -16.97 12.23
CA ASN A 182 -20.16 -16.15 12.69
C ASN A 182 -19.67 -14.95 13.49
N GLY A 183 -20.20 -13.76 13.20
CA GLY A 183 -20.10 -12.62 14.09
C GLY A 183 -19.03 -11.58 13.74
N PHE A 184 -18.53 -11.52 12.51
CA PHE A 184 -17.71 -10.37 12.08
C PHE A 184 -18.62 -9.24 11.59
N THR A 185 -18.75 -8.23 12.44
CA THR A 185 -19.51 -7.02 12.17
C THR A 185 -18.56 -5.82 12.12
N PRO A 186 -18.95 -4.72 11.50
CA PRO A 186 -18.18 -3.47 11.55
C PRO A 186 -17.88 -2.99 12.98
N GLU A 187 -18.81 -3.22 13.93
CA GLU A 187 -18.60 -2.92 15.35
C GLU A 187 -17.46 -3.73 15.94
N ARG A 188 -17.46 -5.05 15.73
CA ARG A 188 -16.39 -5.91 16.25
C ARG A 188 -15.05 -5.57 15.62
N HIS A 189 -15.03 -5.27 14.31
CA HIS A 189 -13.82 -4.79 13.64
C HIS A 189 -13.32 -3.48 14.27
N TYR A 190 -14.21 -2.53 14.55
CA TYR A 190 -13.89 -1.28 15.24
C TYR A 190 -13.26 -1.55 16.62
N GLU A 191 -13.90 -2.40 17.46
CA GLU A 191 -13.42 -2.72 18.81
C GLU A 191 -12.02 -3.41 18.80
N GLU A 192 -11.76 -4.27 17.84
CA GLU A 192 -10.46 -4.92 17.69
C GLU A 192 -9.38 -3.92 17.29
N TRP A 193 -9.66 -3.05 16.33
CA TRP A 193 -8.73 -2.01 15.89
C TRP A 193 -8.59 -0.87 16.90
N ASP A 194 -9.59 -0.60 17.72
CA ASP A 194 -9.48 0.35 18.82
C ASP A 194 -8.40 -0.09 19.83
N ARG A 195 -8.41 -1.37 20.19
CA ARG A 195 -7.36 -1.97 21.05
C ARG A 195 -5.98 -1.96 20.38
N LEU A 196 -5.92 -2.24 19.09
CA LEU A 196 -4.66 -2.19 18.34
C LEU A 196 -4.09 -0.77 18.28
N PHE A 197 -4.92 0.24 17.99
CA PHE A 197 -4.47 1.63 17.94
C PHE A 197 -4.18 2.22 19.32
N GLU A 198 -4.86 1.78 20.36
CA GLU A 198 -4.48 2.12 21.73
C GLU A 198 -3.03 1.67 22.03
N LYS A 199 -2.65 0.49 21.55
CA LYS A 199 -1.31 -0.09 21.73
C LYS A 199 -0.25 0.51 20.80
N ALA A 200 -0.58 0.75 19.55
CA ALA A 200 0.38 1.01 18.46
C ALA A 200 0.14 2.30 17.66
N GLY A 201 -1.02 2.94 17.81
CA GLY A 201 -1.45 4.04 16.95
C GLY A 201 -0.64 5.32 17.06
N ARG A 202 0.10 5.51 18.17
CA ARG A 202 0.88 6.74 18.43
C ARG A 202 1.88 7.08 17.32
N ASP A 203 2.52 6.07 16.74
CA ASP A 203 3.59 6.22 15.77
C ASP A 203 3.13 5.89 14.34
N ILE A 204 1.81 5.77 14.12
CA ILE A 204 1.16 5.58 12.83
C ILE A 204 0.52 6.88 12.37
N ASP A 205 0.90 7.39 11.21
CA ASP A 205 0.33 8.64 10.66
C ASP A 205 -0.84 8.38 9.71
N ILE A 206 -0.81 7.23 9.00
CA ILE A 206 -1.76 6.93 7.93
C ILE A 206 -2.18 5.46 8.01
N CYS A 207 -3.49 5.23 7.91
CA CYS A 207 -4.06 3.90 7.76
C CYS A 207 -4.90 3.83 6.49
N ALA A 208 -4.59 2.88 5.61
CA ALA A 208 -5.25 2.66 4.33
C ALA A 208 -5.87 1.26 4.27
N PHE A 209 -7.05 1.07 4.87
CA PHE A 209 -7.73 -0.23 4.84
C PHE A 209 -8.02 -0.68 3.40
N GLN A 210 -7.80 -1.98 3.15
CA GLN A 210 -8.02 -2.63 1.85
C GLN A 210 -9.48 -3.04 1.71
N ASP A 211 -10.10 -2.74 0.56
CA ASP A 211 -11.53 -2.94 0.32
C ASP A 211 -11.92 -4.34 -0.20
N GLY A 212 -10.95 -5.11 -0.67
CA GLY A 212 -11.21 -6.38 -1.37
C GLY A 212 -11.84 -7.49 -0.53
N THR A 213 -11.84 -7.35 0.79
CA THR A 213 -12.44 -8.31 1.71
C THR A 213 -13.85 -7.92 2.17
N ALA A 214 -14.36 -6.76 1.78
CA ALA A 214 -15.69 -6.28 2.11
C ALA A 214 -16.63 -6.30 0.89
N ARG A 215 -17.90 -6.64 1.10
CA ARG A 215 -18.92 -6.50 0.07
C ARG A 215 -19.19 -5.01 -0.19
N LEU A 216 -19.55 -4.68 -1.43
CA LEU A 216 -19.86 -3.31 -1.82
C LEU A 216 -20.88 -2.64 -0.87
N CYS A 217 -21.93 -3.35 -0.48
CA CYS A 217 -22.97 -2.85 0.44
C CYS A 217 -22.49 -2.63 1.88
N GLN A 218 -21.32 -3.14 2.26
CA GLN A 218 -20.73 -2.98 3.60
C GLN A 218 -19.70 -1.86 3.67
N LEU A 219 -19.21 -1.35 2.53
CA LEU A 219 -18.09 -0.40 2.50
C LEU A 219 -18.37 0.89 3.27
N ASP A 220 -19.57 1.45 3.15
CA ASP A 220 -19.92 2.69 3.87
C ASP A 220 -19.86 2.51 5.39
N GLU A 221 -20.27 1.36 5.89
CA GLU A 221 -20.27 1.09 7.32
C GLU A 221 -18.84 0.84 7.84
N TYR A 222 -18.06 -0.02 7.17
CA TYR A 222 -16.68 -0.27 7.56
C TYR A 222 -15.83 1.00 7.51
N TYR A 223 -15.86 1.73 6.39
CA TYR A 223 -15.06 2.96 6.28
C TYR A 223 -15.56 4.09 7.18
N GLY A 224 -16.85 4.17 7.46
CA GLY A 224 -17.39 5.11 8.43
C GLY A 224 -16.84 4.85 9.82
N ARG A 225 -16.89 3.59 10.29
CA ARG A 225 -16.35 3.18 11.60
C ARG A 225 -14.84 3.37 11.70
N THR A 226 -14.09 2.98 10.68
CA THR A 226 -12.63 3.18 10.71
C THR A 226 -12.22 4.64 10.61
N LEU A 227 -13.02 5.50 9.96
CA LEU A 227 -12.78 6.95 9.97
C LEU A 227 -12.97 7.56 11.37
N GLU A 228 -14.01 7.15 12.12
CA GLU A 228 -14.19 7.54 13.51
C GLU A 228 -12.99 7.12 14.36
N LEU A 229 -12.54 5.88 14.17
CA LEU A 229 -11.38 5.33 14.87
C LEU A 229 -10.09 6.08 14.53
N CYS A 230 -9.81 6.29 13.26
CA CYS A 230 -8.63 7.05 12.83
C CYS A 230 -8.61 8.47 13.42
N LYS A 231 -9.77 9.16 13.44
CA LYS A 231 -9.91 10.48 14.08
C LYS A 231 -9.61 10.45 15.58
N LYS A 232 -10.07 9.40 16.29
CA LYS A 232 -9.82 9.22 17.74
C LYS A 232 -8.33 9.19 18.05
N TYR A 233 -7.52 8.59 17.19
CA TYR A 233 -6.07 8.43 17.39
C TYR A 233 -5.21 9.44 16.61
N GLY A 234 -5.83 10.40 15.90
CA GLY A 234 -5.09 11.38 15.08
C GLY A 234 -4.44 10.80 13.83
N ILE A 235 -4.91 9.64 13.39
CA ILE A 235 -4.45 8.93 12.18
C ILE A 235 -5.25 9.43 10.97
N ARG A 236 -4.61 9.64 9.83
CA ARG A 236 -5.30 9.98 8.58
C ARG A 236 -5.80 8.71 7.91
N GLN A 237 -7.07 8.71 7.54
CA GLN A 237 -7.63 7.59 6.79
C GLN A 237 -7.39 7.78 5.29
N TRP A 238 -6.58 6.92 4.72
CA TRP A 238 -6.56 6.62 3.29
C TRP A 238 -7.39 5.38 3.02
N VAL A 239 -7.58 5.07 1.74
CA VAL A 239 -8.23 3.83 1.29
C VAL A 239 -7.31 3.14 0.29
N ASN A 240 -7.14 1.84 0.44
CA ASN A 240 -6.50 1.00 -0.56
C ASN A 240 -7.61 0.30 -1.38
N ALA A 241 -7.88 0.85 -2.56
CA ALA A 241 -8.85 0.30 -3.50
C ALA A 241 -8.17 -0.78 -4.34
N GLU A 242 -8.55 -2.04 -4.16
CA GLU A 242 -8.01 -3.12 -4.97
C GLU A 242 -8.48 -2.97 -6.43
N THR A 243 -7.53 -2.90 -7.38
CA THR A 243 -7.82 -2.87 -8.83
C THR A 243 -7.90 -4.27 -9.45
N PHE A 244 -8.06 -5.27 -8.60
CA PHE A 244 -8.19 -6.68 -8.98
C PHE A 244 -9.35 -7.35 -8.25
N GLU A 245 -9.73 -8.50 -8.76
CA GLU A 245 -10.60 -9.49 -8.14
C GLU A 245 -9.89 -10.84 -8.10
N ARG A 246 -10.41 -11.77 -7.30
CA ARG A 246 -9.91 -13.14 -7.19
C ARG A 246 -10.90 -14.12 -7.80
N ASP A 247 -10.40 -15.09 -8.60
CA ASP A 247 -11.23 -16.22 -9.05
C ASP A 247 -11.35 -17.29 -7.95
N VAL A 248 -12.08 -18.36 -8.24
CA VAL A 248 -12.28 -19.48 -7.31
C VAL A 248 -11.00 -20.21 -6.93
N ARG A 249 -9.91 -19.99 -7.68
CA ARG A 249 -8.58 -20.56 -7.43
C ARG A 249 -7.67 -19.55 -6.72
N CYS A 250 -8.21 -18.42 -6.27
CA CYS A 250 -7.48 -17.30 -5.69
C CYS A 250 -6.46 -16.65 -6.65
N MET A 251 -6.65 -16.79 -7.96
CA MET A 251 -5.84 -16.08 -8.96
C MET A 251 -6.39 -14.68 -9.18
N TYR A 252 -5.49 -13.71 -9.26
CA TYR A 252 -5.84 -12.31 -9.43
C TYR A 252 -6.07 -11.94 -10.90
N TYR A 253 -7.05 -11.09 -11.15
CA TYR A 253 -7.33 -10.52 -12.47
C TYR A 253 -7.86 -9.09 -12.32
N PRO A 254 -7.68 -8.22 -13.35
CA PRO A 254 -8.15 -6.85 -13.27
C PRO A 254 -9.66 -6.74 -13.01
N ILE A 255 -10.04 -5.88 -12.08
CA ILE A 255 -11.43 -5.65 -11.70
C ILE A 255 -12.28 -5.13 -12.87
N PRO A 256 -13.57 -5.49 -13.00
CA PRO A 256 -14.47 -4.82 -13.92
C PRO A 256 -14.61 -3.32 -13.63
N PHE A 257 -14.55 -2.46 -14.66
CA PHE A 257 -14.61 -1.01 -14.47
C PHE A 257 -15.85 -0.53 -13.70
N SER A 258 -17.02 -1.13 -13.98
CA SER A 258 -18.25 -0.78 -13.28
C SER A 258 -18.20 -1.04 -11.77
N LEU A 259 -17.48 -2.10 -11.35
CA LEU A 259 -17.30 -2.40 -9.94
C LEU A 259 -16.28 -1.45 -9.31
N LEU A 260 -15.14 -1.19 -9.98
CA LEU A 260 -14.18 -0.19 -9.52
C LEU A 260 -14.83 1.18 -9.34
N GLN A 261 -15.62 1.62 -10.31
CA GLN A 261 -16.35 2.88 -10.25
C GLN A 261 -17.26 2.95 -9.01
N GLN A 262 -18.04 1.90 -8.74
CA GLN A 262 -18.91 1.84 -7.57
C GLN A 262 -18.10 1.89 -6.26
N ARG A 263 -16.99 1.15 -6.17
CA ARG A 263 -16.10 1.21 -5.00
C ARG A 263 -15.56 2.63 -4.79
N LEU A 264 -15.06 3.29 -5.83
CA LEU A 264 -14.54 4.65 -5.74
C LEU A 264 -15.60 5.67 -5.30
N GLU A 265 -16.87 5.49 -5.69
CA GLU A 265 -17.97 6.32 -5.21
C GLU A 265 -18.23 6.18 -3.69
N HIS A 266 -17.99 5.01 -3.12
CA HIS A 266 -18.00 4.82 -1.67
C HIS A 266 -16.75 5.47 -1.03
N HIS A 267 -15.56 5.17 -1.55
CA HIS A 267 -14.28 5.59 -0.97
C HIS A 267 -14.15 7.12 -0.85
N LYS A 268 -14.59 7.88 -1.85
CA LYS A 268 -14.49 9.35 -1.86
C LYS A 268 -15.18 10.05 -0.69
N LYS A 269 -16.11 9.35 0.00
CA LYS A 269 -16.83 9.88 1.16
C LYS A 269 -15.96 9.84 2.42
N TYR A 270 -15.02 8.91 2.49
CA TYR A 270 -14.29 8.56 3.72
C TYR A 270 -12.77 8.75 3.62
N ALA A 271 -12.23 8.78 2.41
CA ALA A 271 -10.80 8.81 2.16
C ALA A 271 -10.26 10.25 2.06
N GLU A 272 -9.15 10.53 2.73
CA GLU A 272 -8.32 11.70 2.40
C GLU A 272 -7.59 11.48 1.08
N LYS A 273 -7.14 10.23 0.83
CA LYS A 273 -6.45 9.80 -0.39
C LYS A 273 -6.85 8.36 -0.72
N ILE A 274 -6.97 8.07 -2.01
CA ILE A 274 -7.19 6.71 -2.50
C ILE A 274 -5.90 6.23 -3.15
N ILE A 275 -5.35 5.14 -2.62
CA ILE A 275 -4.25 4.38 -3.22
C ILE A 275 -4.77 3.05 -3.73
N THR A 276 -3.99 2.30 -4.48
CA THR A 276 -4.40 0.99 -5.02
C THR A 276 -3.28 -0.03 -4.98
N PHE A 277 -3.61 -1.27 -4.76
CA PHE A 277 -2.83 -2.42 -5.17
C PHE A 277 -3.49 -3.03 -6.42
N GLU A 278 -2.84 -3.03 -7.61
CA GLU A 278 -1.81 -2.06 -7.93
C GLU A 278 -1.89 -1.64 -9.40
N PHE A 279 -1.26 -0.56 -9.75
CA PHE A 279 -1.33 0.00 -11.10
C PHE A 279 -0.65 -0.88 -12.15
N SER A 280 0.61 -1.26 -11.93
CA SER A 280 1.45 -1.91 -12.95
C SER A 280 0.88 -3.24 -13.43
N HIS A 281 0.26 -4.03 -12.54
CA HIS A 281 -0.37 -5.30 -12.90
C HIS A 281 -1.78 -5.11 -13.48
N PHE A 282 -2.63 -4.34 -12.77
CA PHE A 282 -4.08 -4.42 -12.97
C PHE A 282 -4.69 -3.17 -13.61
N LEU A 283 -3.92 -2.09 -13.77
CA LEU A 283 -4.42 -0.84 -14.33
C LEU A 283 -3.47 -0.20 -15.38
N SER A 284 -2.26 -0.71 -15.57
CA SER A 284 -1.30 -0.15 -16.53
C SER A 284 -1.66 -0.46 -17.99
N PRO A 285 -1.47 0.51 -18.91
CA PRO A 285 -1.53 0.22 -20.34
C PRO A 285 -0.39 -0.69 -20.84
N GLN A 286 0.65 -0.92 -20.03
CA GLN A 286 1.73 -1.85 -20.31
C GLN A 286 1.54 -3.23 -19.67
N SER A 287 0.50 -3.41 -18.86
CA SER A 287 0.22 -4.67 -18.19
C SER A 287 0.18 -5.86 -19.17
N ILE A 288 0.63 -7.02 -18.70
CA ILE A 288 0.48 -8.28 -19.43
C ILE A 288 -0.99 -8.68 -19.62
N TYR A 289 -1.88 -8.17 -18.76
CA TYR A 289 -3.32 -8.43 -18.84
C TYR A 289 -4.00 -7.48 -19.84
N PRO A 290 -4.55 -7.99 -20.97
CA PRO A 290 -5.33 -7.14 -21.89
C PRO A 290 -6.49 -6.41 -21.22
N SER A 291 -7.11 -7.03 -20.20
CA SER A 291 -8.19 -6.45 -19.41
C SER A 291 -7.72 -5.23 -18.58
N ALA A 292 -6.51 -5.24 -18.04
CA ALA A 292 -5.93 -4.08 -17.35
C ALA A 292 -5.75 -2.89 -18.30
N ARG A 293 -5.25 -3.15 -19.50
CA ARG A 293 -5.10 -2.11 -20.55
C ARG A 293 -6.44 -1.49 -20.94
N ASN A 294 -7.48 -2.31 -21.01
CA ASN A 294 -8.84 -1.83 -21.29
C ASN A 294 -9.41 -1.07 -20.08
N LEU A 295 -9.18 -1.56 -18.86
CA LEU A 295 -9.57 -0.88 -17.63
C LEU A 295 -8.95 0.53 -17.56
N ASN A 296 -7.66 0.68 -17.88
CA ASN A 296 -6.99 2.00 -17.97
C ASN A 296 -7.72 2.94 -18.94
N LYS A 297 -8.04 2.47 -20.15
CA LYS A 297 -8.77 3.28 -21.15
C LYS A 297 -10.12 3.74 -20.63
N MET A 298 -10.89 2.83 -20.01
CA MET A 298 -12.20 3.15 -19.45
C MET A 298 -12.10 4.15 -18.30
N TYR A 299 -11.11 3.94 -17.41
CA TYR A 299 -10.81 4.82 -16.28
C TYR A 299 -10.45 6.23 -16.78
N LYS A 300 -9.53 6.35 -17.74
CA LYS A 300 -9.15 7.65 -18.34
C LYS A 300 -10.32 8.32 -19.03
N GLN A 301 -11.11 7.58 -19.79
CA GLN A 301 -12.30 8.12 -20.46
C GLN A 301 -13.36 8.66 -19.50
N TYR A 302 -13.47 8.07 -18.32
CA TYR A 302 -14.47 8.49 -17.32
C TYR A 302 -14.00 9.68 -16.47
N TYR A 303 -12.77 9.60 -15.93
CA TYR A 303 -12.29 10.57 -14.95
C TYR A 303 -11.45 11.72 -15.52
N PHE A 304 -10.96 11.63 -16.74
CA PHE A 304 -10.01 12.59 -17.34
C PHE A 304 -10.46 13.11 -18.73
N LYS A 305 -11.75 13.24 -18.93
CA LYS A 305 -12.34 13.83 -20.16
C LYS A 305 -12.02 15.30 -20.30
#